data_210a3a945553f9ff7e20e27e5bc6d84e
#
_entry.id   210a3a945553f9ff7e20e27e5bc6d84e
#
_cell.length_a   1.000
_cell.length_b   1.000
_cell.length_c   1.000
_cell.angle_alpha   90.00
_cell.angle_beta   90.00
_cell.angle_gamma   90.00
#
_symmetry.space_group_name_H-M   'P 1'
#
loop_
_entity.id
_entity.type
_entity.pdbx_description
1 polymer ?
#
loop_
_entity_poly.entity_id
_entity_poly.type
_entity_poly.pdbx_seq_one_letter_code
_entity_poly.pdbx_strand_id
1 'polypeptide(L)'
;MPEVNKETQAQIISLVSDFVRRDVLPVVKDLEAKDIYPEDLIDQMAELGLFGITIPQQYGGMGLDHTTFAMIFEELSKGWMSLTGPIGTHHVMASIISNFGTPTQKETWLPKMASGEIRGGLGLTEPSGGSDIQAIQTKAVKNYDHYEITGSKMFITNGDHGHAFAILAKTDEKANPPYKGMSCFIVSKDVKGFSVGKKLDKLGYKGVSTCELIFQAAKVPETELIGQIEGKGFGQVLSALESGRINVAARAVGVAQAAFEDAIKYSQTRETFGKPISSHQAIQLKLADMATKIQAARLLTYEAANDKDNGKRVDLQSGLSLIHISEPTRPRLISYAVFCLK
;
A
#
# COMPACT_ATOMS: atom_id res chain seq x y z
N MET A 1 -2.73 -0.15 -19.35
CA MET A 1 -3.77 -1.19 -19.15
C MET A 1 -4.99 -0.81 -19.97
N PRO A 2 -5.88 -1.74 -20.38
CA PRO A 2 -7.13 -1.34 -21.03
C PRO A 2 -7.97 -0.54 -20.03
N GLU A 3 -8.59 0.52 -20.51
CA GLU A 3 -9.50 1.35 -19.71
C GLU A 3 -10.74 0.52 -19.35
N VAL A 4 -11.07 0.47 -18.06
CA VAL A 4 -12.28 -0.20 -17.57
C VAL A 4 -13.48 0.67 -17.93
N ASN A 5 -14.52 0.08 -18.53
CA ASN A 5 -15.72 0.84 -18.81
C ASN A 5 -16.41 1.31 -17.52
N LYS A 6 -17.05 2.48 -17.57
CA LYS A 6 -17.64 3.15 -16.40
C LYS A 6 -18.71 2.31 -15.68
N GLU A 7 -19.43 1.46 -16.40
CA GLU A 7 -20.46 0.60 -15.82
C GLU A 7 -19.83 -0.51 -14.98
N THR A 8 -18.83 -1.22 -15.51
CA THR A 8 -18.07 -2.24 -14.79
C THR A 8 -17.35 -1.63 -13.58
N GLN A 9 -16.73 -0.45 -13.73
CA GLN A 9 -16.11 0.27 -12.65
C GLN A 9 -17.11 0.57 -11.51
N ALA A 10 -18.31 1.09 -11.85
CA ALA A 10 -19.34 1.38 -10.86
C ALA A 10 -19.83 0.11 -10.13
N GLN A 11 -19.97 -1.02 -10.86
CA GLN A 11 -20.35 -2.31 -10.27
C GLN A 11 -19.30 -2.80 -9.28
N ILE A 12 -18.01 -2.74 -9.63
CA ILE A 12 -16.91 -3.12 -8.74
C ILE A 12 -16.91 -2.26 -7.46
N ILE A 13 -17.03 -0.94 -7.61
CA ILE A 13 -17.04 -0.04 -6.46
C ILE A 13 -18.28 -0.28 -5.57
N SER A 14 -19.44 -0.55 -6.17
CA SER A 14 -20.64 -0.92 -5.41
C SER A 14 -20.44 -2.20 -4.59
N LEU A 15 -19.81 -3.23 -5.18
CA LEU A 15 -19.49 -4.48 -4.48
C LEU A 15 -18.54 -4.26 -3.30
N VAL A 16 -17.49 -3.44 -3.48
CA VAL A 16 -16.56 -3.09 -2.41
C VAL A 16 -17.26 -2.27 -1.32
N SER A 17 -18.13 -1.35 -1.70
CA SER A 17 -18.92 -0.55 -0.75
C SER A 17 -19.87 -1.41 0.09
N ASP A 18 -20.51 -2.41 -0.54
CA ASP A 18 -21.38 -3.36 0.17
C ASP A 18 -20.58 -4.22 1.16
N PHE A 19 -19.40 -4.71 0.76
CA PHE A 19 -18.47 -5.41 1.66
C PHE A 19 -18.08 -4.52 2.86
N VAL A 20 -17.68 -3.27 2.60
CA VAL A 20 -17.33 -2.32 3.66
C VAL A 20 -18.48 -2.13 4.64
N ARG A 21 -19.68 -1.90 4.13
CA ARG A 21 -20.86 -1.62 4.96
C ARG A 21 -21.31 -2.84 5.76
N ARG A 22 -21.33 -4.01 5.13
CA ARG A 22 -21.91 -5.24 5.70
C ARG A 22 -20.94 -5.95 6.64
N ASP A 23 -19.66 -6.06 6.24
CA ASP A 23 -18.71 -6.94 6.87
C ASP A 23 -17.64 -6.19 7.67
N VAL A 24 -17.17 -5.00 7.19
CA VAL A 24 -16.09 -4.25 7.83
C VAL A 24 -16.58 -3.35 8.96
N LEU A 25 -17.54 -2.46 8.69
CA LEU A 25 -17.99 -1.46 9.66
C LEU A 25 -18.51 -2.04 10.99
N PRO A 26 -19.21 -3.20 11.03
CA PRO A 26 -19.66 -3.78 12.28
C PRO A 26 -18.54 -4.23 13.22
N VAL A 27 -17.36 -4.59 12.70
CA VAL A 27 -16.28 -5.23 13.47
C VAL A 27 -15.03 -4.36 13.64
N VAL A 28 -14.86 -3.34 12.81
CA VAL A 28 -13.61 -2.55 12.73
C VAL A 28 -13.21 -1.95 14.08
N LYS A 29 -14.15 -1.41 14.82
CA LYS A 29 -13.89 -0.72 16.10
C LYS A 29 -13.24 -1.66 17.12
N ASP A 30 -13.75 -2.87 17.21
CA ASP A 30 -13.26 -3.89 18.14
C ASP A 30 -11.90 -4.45 17.69
N LEU A 31 -11.74 -4.75 16.41
CA LEU A 31 -10.50 -5.29 15.86
C LEU A 31 -9.34 -4.28 15.96
N GLU A 32 -9.58 -3.00 15.59
CA GLU A 32 -8.57 -1.94 15.70
C GLU A 32 -8.18 -1.68 17.16
N ALA A 33 -9.15 -1.63 18.09
CA ALA A 33 -8.89 -1.39 19.51
C ALA A 33 -8.06 -2.52 20.15
N LYS A 34 -8.27 -3.76 19.71
CA LYS A 34 -7.59 -4.95 20.25
C LYS A 34 -6.32 -5.35 19.52
N ASP A 35 -5.90 -4.58 18.50
CA ASP A 35 -4.73 -4.89 17.64
C ASP A 35 -4.83 -6.29 16.98
N ILE A 36 -6.04 -6.67 16.54
CA ILE A 36 -6.30 -7.97 15.92
C ILE A 36 -6.19 -7.87 14.41
N TYR A 37 -5.38 -8.75 13.81
CA TYR A 37 -5.31 -8.92 12.36
C TYR A 37 -6.62 -9.53 11.84
N PRO A 38 -7.28 -8.93 10.83
CA PRO A 38 -8.61 -9.33 10.39
C PRO A 38 -8.58 -10.45 9.35
N GLU A 39 -8.14 -11.67 9.71
CA GLU A 39 -7.94 -12.77 8.75
C GLU A 39 -9.21 -13.04 7.92
N ASP A 40 -10.38 -13.13 8.57
CA ASP A 40 -11.65 -13.40 7.88
C ASP A 40 -12.00 -12.34 6.82
N LEU A 41 -11.71 -11.06 7.10
CA LEU A 41 -11.92 -9.99 6.13
C LEU A 41 -10.91 -10.03 5.00
N ILE A 42 -9.66 -10.43 5.30
CA ILE A 42 -8.61 -10.59 4.28
C ILE A 42 -8.93 -11.76 3.35
N ASP A 43 -9.48 -12.86 3.88
CA ASP A 43 -9.91 -14.01 3.06
C ASP A 43 -11.10 -13.62 2.16
N GLN A 44 -12.09 -12.90 2.68
CA GLN A 44 -13.17 -12.33 1.86
C GLN A 44 -12.64 -11.38 0.77
N MET A 45 -11.62 -10.58 1.07
CA MET A 45 -10.97 -9.73 0.07
C MET A 45 -10.28 -10.56 -1.02
N ALA A 46 -9.73 -11.74 -0.70
CA ALA A 46 -9.18 -12.66 -1.68
C ALA A 46 -10.29 -13.25 -2.57
N GLU A 47 -11.41 -13.68 -1.98
CA GLU A 47 -12.60 -14.16 -2.71
C GLU A 47 -13.18 -13.08 -3.65
N LEU A 48 -13.16 -11.82 -3.25
CA LEU A 48 -13.52 -10.67 -4.08
C LEU A 48 -12.49 -10.34 -5.16
N GLY A 49 -11.36 -11.06 -5.23
CA GLY A 49 -10.29 -10.85 -6.20
C GLY A 49 -9.41 -9.63 -5.93
N LEU A 50 -9.49 -9.00 -4.75
CA LEU A 50 -8.78 -7.75 -4.45
C LEU A 50 -7.25 -7.90 -4.37
N PHE A 51 -6.73 -9.12 -4.34
CA PHE A 51 -5.30 -9.40 -4.50
C PHE A 51 -4.86 -9.40 -5.97
N GLY A 52 -5.80 -9.56 -6.91
CA GLY A 52 -5.54 -9.61 -8.35
C GLY A 52 -5.86 -8.32 -9.12
N ILE A 53 -6.19 -7.20 -8.47
CA ILE A 53 -6.72 -5.98 -9.11
C ILE A 53 -5.91 -5.58 -10.35
N THR A 54 -4.60 -5.38 -10.21
CA THR A 54 -3.71 -4.90 -11.30
C THR A 54 -2.90 -6.02 -11.96
N ILE A 55 -3.02 -7.27 -11.47
CA ILE A 55 -2.33 -8.41 -12.08
C ILE A 55 -3.02 -8.74 -13.41
N PRO A 56 -2.25 -8.96 -14.51
CA PRO A 56 -2.84 -9.25 -15.81
C PRO A 56 -3.73 -10.50 -15.81
N GLN A 57 -4.80 -10.48 -16.61
CA GLN A 57 -5.79 -11.56 -16.71
C GLN A 57 -5.15 -12.91 -17.10
N GLN A 58 -4.12 -12.91 -17.92
CA GLN A 58 -3.39 -14.13 -18.29
C GLN A 58 -2.74 -14.85 -17.11
N TYR A 59 -2.56 -14.18 -15.97
CA TYR A 59 -2.07 -14.72 -14.71
C TYR A 59 -3.17 -14.83 -13.64
N GLY A 60 -4.44 -14.80 -14.04
CA GLY A 60 -5.59 -14.96 -13.15
C GLY A 60 -6.01 -13.71 -12.39
N GLY A 61 -5.41 -12.56 -12.66
CA GLY A 61 -5.81 -11.29 -12.07
C GLY A 61 -6.98 -10.63 -12.82
N MET A 62 -7.46 -9.50 -12.31
CA MET A 62 -8.52 -8.73 -12.95
C MET A 62 -8.00 -7.82 -14.08
N GLY A 63 -6.72 -7.42 -14.05
CA GLY A 63 -6.10 -6.56 -15.05
C GLY A 63 -6.70 -5.15 -15.11
N LEU A 64 -7.23 -4.63 -14.00
CA LEU A 64 -7.87 -3.32 -13.94
C LEU A 64 -6.85 -2.19 -14.02
N ASP A 65 -7.31 -1.01 -14.45
CA ASP A 65 -6.53 0.20 -14.50
C ASP A 65 -6.23 0.79 -13.10
N HIS A 66 -5.26 1.69 -13.02
CA HIS A 66 -4.86 2.33 -11.76
C HIS A 66 -5.92 3.29 -11.22
N THR A 67 -6.79 3.80 -12.08
CA THR A 67 -7.91 4.66 -11.67
C THR A 67 -8.93 3.84 -10.88
N THR A 68 -9.34 2.67 -11.38
CA THR A 68 -10.22 1.74 -10.66
C THR A 68 -9.55 1.21 -9.40
N PHE A 69 -8.26 0.90 -9.46
CA PHE A 69 -7.46 0.53 -8.29
C PHE A 69 -7.51 1.61 -7.19
N ALA A 70 -7.31 2.89 -7.54
CA ALA A 70 -7.39 3.99 -6.57
C ALA A 70 -8.79 4.11 -5.96
N MET A 71 -9.86 3.97 -6.76
CA MET A 71 -11.23 4.00 -6.27
C MET A 71 -11.53 2.87 -5.27
N ILE A 72 -11.05 1.65 -5.53
CA ILE A 72 -11.19 0.52 -4.61
C ILE A 72 -10.48 0.83 -3.28
N PHE A 73 -9.26 1.39 -3.32
CA PHE A 73 -8.52 1.74 -2.12
C PHE A 73 -9.18 2.88 -1.34
N GLU A 74 -9.76 3.87 -2.02
CA GLU A 74 -10.55 4.91 -1.39
C GLU A 74 -11.75 4.31 -0.65
N GLU A 75 -12.52 3.43 -1.31
CA GLU A 75 -13.73 2.85 -0.73
C GLU A 75 -13.42 1.94 0.47
N LEU A 76 -12.43 1.06 0.38
CA LEU A 76 -11.99 0.24 1.51
C LEU A 76 -11.55 1.11 2.71
N SER A 77 -10.87 2.22 2.45
CA SER A 77 -10.36 3.11 3.49
C SER A 77 -11.43 3.92 4.19
N LYS A 78 -12.61 4.09 3.61
CA LYS A 78 -13.78 4.65 4.31
C LYS A 78 -14.21 3.75 5.47
N GLY A 79 -14.12 2.43 5.29
CA GLY A 79 -14.43 1.48 6.35
C GLY A 79 -13.29 1.28 7.33
N TRP A 80 -12.13 0.88 6.80
CA TRP A 80 -10.95 0.60 7.63
C TRP A 80 -9.65 0.64 6.81
N MET A 81 -8.85 1.67 7.02
CA MET A 81 -7.59 1.82 6.30
C MET A 81 -6.64 0.62 6.46
N SER A 82 -6.69 -0.10 7.59
CA SER A 82 -5.82 -1.25 7.84
C SER A 82 -5.98 -2.38 6.80
N LEU A 83 -7.18 -2.56 6.22
CA LEU A 83 -7.41 -3.56 5.17
C LEU A 83 -6.60 -3.27 3.89
N THR A 84 -6.32 -2.01 3.63
CA THR A 84 -5.55 -1.62 2.44
C THR A 84 -4.05 -1.85 2.59
N GLY A 85 -3.56 -2.17 3.78
CA GLY A 85 -2.15 -2.45 4.06
C GLY A 85 -1.66 -3.70 3.35
N PRO A 86 -2.22 -4.88 3.63
CA PRO A 86 -1.83 -6.13 3.00
C PRO A 86 -1.90 -6.09 1.49
N ILE A 87 -3.02 -5.63 0.90
CA ILE A 87 -3.18 -5.55 -0.55
C ILE A 87 -2.30 -4.47 -1.19
N GLY A 88 -2.02 -3.36 -0.49
CA GLY A 88 -1.20 -2.28 -1.02
C GLY A 88 0.25 -2.68 -1.23
N THR A 89 0.88 -3.29 -0.22
CA THR A 89 2.27 -3.77 -0.33
C THR A 89 2.37 -4.99 -1.26
N HIS A 90 1.33 -5.82 -1.30
CA HIS A 90 1.19 -6.92 -2.24
C HIS A 90 1.22 -6.45 -3.70
N HIS A 91 0.41 -5.44 -4.05
CA HIS A 91 0.39 -4.90 -5.41
C HIS A 91 1.70 -4.22 -5.82
N VAL A 92 2.46 -3.66 -4.86
CA VAL A 92 3.83 -3.17 -5.15
C VAL A 92 4.73 -4.33 -5.58
N MET A 93 4.75 -5.45 -4.86
CA MET A 93 5.53 -6.63 -5.24
C MET A 93 5.03 -7.22 -6.57
N ALA A 94 3.71 -7.38 -6.74
CA ALA A 94 3.12 -7.87 -7.98
C ALA A 94 3.49 -7.01 -9.19
N SER A 95 3.53 -5.69 -9.04
CA SER A 95 3.96 -4.75 -10.07
C SER A 95 5.43 -4.94 -10.44
N ILE A 96 6.32 -5.17 -9.45
CA ILE A 96 7.74 -5.46 -9.73
C ILE A 96 7.86 -6.73 -10.57
N ILE A 97 7.19 -7.81 -10.20
CA ILE A 97 7.23 -9.08 -10.91
C ILE A 97 6.60 -8.93 -12.31
N SER A 98 5.44 -8.31 -12.42
CA SER A 98 4.74 -8.11 -13.70
C SER A 98 5.56 -7.34 -14.72
N ASN A 99 6.28 -6.29 -14.28
CA ASN A 99 7.01 -5.42 -15.17
C ASN A 99 8.43 -5.93 -15.47
N PHE A 100 9.09 -6.57 -14.52
CA PHE A 100 10.53 -6.87 -14.60
C PHE A 100 10.87 -8.35 -14.43
N GLY A 101 9.94 -9.19 -13.99
CA GLY A 101 10.17 -10.62 -13.83
C GLY A 101 10.38 -11.31 -15.17
N THR A 102 11.14 -12.41 -15.17
CA THR A 102 11.24 -13.31 -16.32
C THR A 102 9.88 -13.99 -16.58
N PRO A 103 9.63 -14.58 -17.76
CA PRO A 103 8.41 -15.35 -18.01
C PRO A 103 8.15 -16.40 -16.91
N THR A 104 9.17 -17.17 -16.54
CA THR A 104 9.08 -18.19 -15.48
C THR A 104 8.71 -17.59 -14.12
N GLN A 105 9.32 -16.46 -13.74
CA GLN A 105 8.96 -15.77 -12.48
C GLN A 105 7.49 -15.31 -12.49
N LYS A 106 7.03 -14.74 -13.61
CA LYS A 106 5.64 -14.31 -13.76
C LYS A 106 4.65 -15.48 -13.66
N GLU A 107 4.93 -16.57 -14.35
CA GLU A 107 4.10 -17.78 -14.34
C GLU A 107 4.08 -18.48 -12.96
N THR A 108 5.19 -18.41 -12.23
CA THR A 108 5.30 -19.04 -10.90
C THR A 108 4.60 -18.24 -9.81
N TRP A 109 4.76 -16.90 -9.83
CA TRP A 109 4.35 -16.06 -8.71
C TRP A 109 2.99 -15.37 -8.91
N LEU A 110 2.73 -14.80 -10.09
CA LEU A 110 1.55 -13.96 -10.30
C LEU A 110 0.21 -14.69 -10.12
N PRO A 111 0.02 -15.94 -10.57
CA PRO A 111 -1.25 -16.64 -10.36
C PRO A 111 -1.58 -16.84 -8.87
N LYS A 112 -0.60 -17.24 -8.07
CA LYS A 112 -0.75 -17.42 -6.63
C LYS A 112 -0.94 -16.08 -5.89
N MET A 113 -0.34 -15.03 -6.40
CA MET A 113 -0.56 -13.69 -5.89
C MET A 113 -1.96 -13.18 -6.25
N ALA A 114 -2.43 -13.41 -7.47
CA ALA A 114 -3.76 -12.98 -7.91
C ALA A 114 -4.89 -13.62 -7.10
N SER A 115 -4.75 -14.89 -6.72
CA SER A 115 -5.70 -15.60 -5.85
C SER A 115 -5.62 -15.21 -4.38
N GLY A 116 -4.55 -14.53 -3.93
CA GLY A 116 -4.27 -14.27 -2.51
C GLY A 116 -3.64 -15.46 -1.76
N GLU A 117 -3.39 -16.62 -2.41
CA GLU A 117 -2.64 -17.75 -1.85
C GLU A 117 -1.26 -17.30 -1.35
N ILE A 118 -0.57 -16.45 -2.13
CA ILE A 118 0.66 -15.80 -1.73
C ILE A 118 0.39 -14.31 -1.54
N ARG A 119 0.50 -13.85 -0.31
CA ARG A 119 0.43 -12.43 0.05
C ARG A 119 1.84 -11.86 0.04
N GLY A 120 2.07 -10.90 -0.85
CA GLY A 120 3.39 -10.31 -1.07
C GLY A 120 3.65 -9.05 -0.22
N GLY A 121 4.92 -8.65 -0.14
CA GLY A 121 5.34 -7.43 0.53
C GLY A 121 6.60 -6.81 -0.09
N LEU A 122 7.00 -5.63 0.42
CA LEU A 122 8.22 -4.94 0.02
C LEU A 122 9.12 -4.71 1.23
N GLY A 123 10.37 -5.17 1.15
CA GLY A 123 11.41 -4.90 2.14
C GLY A 123 12.45 -3.92 1.61
N LEU A 124 12.31 -2.65 1.99
CA LEU A 124 13.16 -1.55 1.52
C LEU A 124 13.90 -0.85 2.65
N THR A 125 13.15 -0.26 3.59
CA THR A 125 13.65 0.50 4.73
C THR A 125 14.48 -0.36 5.68
N GLU A 126 15.55 0.20 6.22
CA GLU A 126 16.42 -0.43 7.21
C GLU A 126 16.48 0.39 8.50
N PRO A 127 16.96 -0.18 9.62
CA PRO A 127 17.14 0.59 10.86
C PRO A 127 18.01 1.82 10.68
N SER A 128 18.98 1.78 9.75
CA SER A 128 19.90 2.87 9.43
C SER A 128 19.30 3.97 8.58
N GLY A 129 18.16 3.74 7.88
CA GLY A 129 17.54 4.76 7.04
C GLY A 129 16.48 4.23 6.07
N GLY A 130 15.63 5.16 5.59
CA GLY A 130 14.57 4.88 4.63
C GLY A 130 14.53 5.89 3.48
N SER A 131 14.69 7.19 3.77
CA SER A 131 14.70 8.23 2.73
C SER A 131 15.92 8.12 1.82
N ASP A 132 17.08 7.83 2.37
CA ASP A 132 18.28 7.51 1.60
C ASP A 132 18.36 6.02 1.31
N ILE A 133 17.66 5.59 0.27
CA ILE A 133 17.63 4.19 -0.16
C ILE A 133 19.02 3.71 -0.62
N GLN A 134 19.89 4.60 -1.09
CA GLN A 134 21.22 4.22 -1.55
C GLN A 134 22.16 3.82 -0.39
N ALA A 135 21.82 4.22 0.83
CA ALA A 135 22.58 3.91 2.05
C ALA A 135 22.23 2.55 2.68
N ILE A 136 21.35 1.74 2.08
CA ILE A 136 21.01 0.40 2.63
C ILE A 136 22.27 -0.42 2.90
N GLN A 137 22.20 -1.28 3.93
CA GLN A 137 23.32 -2.12 4.36
C GLN A 137 23.10 -3.61 4.06
N THR A 138 21.86 -4.02 3.76
CA THR A 138 21.56 -5.41 3.38
C THR A 138 22.33 -5.79 2.13
N LYS A 139 23.05 -6.93 2.22
CA LYS A 139 23.91 -7.45 1.16
C LYS A 139 23.39 -8.78 0.64
N ALA A 140 23.64 -9.06 -0.63
CA ALA A 140 23.38 -10.33 -1.27
C ALA A 140 24.68 -10.80 -1.96
N VAL A 141 25.29 -11.84 -1.43
CA VAL A 141 26.53 -12.40 -1.95
C VAL A 141 26.21 -13.66 -2.76
N LYS A 142 26.63 -13.70 -4.03
CA LYS A 142 26.43 -14.87 -4.89
C LYS A 142 27.31 -16.03 -4.44
N ASN A 143 26.68 -17.22 -4.26
CA ASN A 143 27.33 -18.45 -3.86
C ASN A 143 26.78 -19.59 -4.72
N TYR A 144 27.48 -19.97 -5.78
CA TYR A 144 27.08 -20.97 -6.78
C TYR A 144 25.70 -20.67 -7.40
N ASP A 145 24.66 -21.40 -7.02
CA ASP A 145 23.29 -21.39 -7.54
C ASP A 145 22.30 -20.53 -6.70
N HIS A 146 22.80 -19.86 -5.67
CA HIS A 146 21.99 -19.02 -4.79
C HIS A 146 22.72 -17.75 -4.34
N TYR A 147 21.98 -16.83 -3.76
CA TYR A 147 22.50 -15.66 -3.04
C TYR A 147 22.31 -15.87 -1.53
N GLU A 148 23.32 -15.50 -0.77
CA GLU A 148 23.23 -15.40 0.68
C GLU A 148 22.93 -13.93 1.05
N ILE A 149 21.70 -13.67 1.50
CA ILE A 149 21.26 -12.34 1.91
C ILE A 149 21.50 -12.17 3.41
N THR A 150 22.17 -11.07 3.79
CA THR A 150 22.46 -10.72 5.19
C THR A 150 22.12 -9.27 5.45
N GLY A 151 21.36 -9.01 6.52
CA GLY A 151 20.91 -7.68 6.93
C GLY A 151 19.55 -7.72 7.60
N SER A 152 18.90 -6.56 7.72
CA SER A 152 17.51 -6.48 8.20
C SER A 152 16.73 -5.38 7.48
N LYS A 153 15.40 -5.56 7.44
CA LYS A 153 14.46 -4.56 6.93
C LYS A 153 13.47 -4.18 8.02
N MET A 154 13.21 -2.87 8.16
CA MET A 154 12.40 -2.31 9.24
C MET A 154 11.10 -1.71 8.70
N PHE A 155 10.07 -1.72 9.53
CA PHE A 155 8.75 -1.18 9.23
C PHE A 155 8.03 -1.90 8.08
N ILE A 156 8.22 -3.22 7.98
CA ILE A 156 7.66 -4.00 6.88
C ILE A 156 6.20 -4.33 7.16
N THR A 157 5.33 -3.75 6.34
CA THR A 157 3.89 -3.97 6.39
C THR A 157 3.57 -5.44 6.09
N ASN A 158 2.72 -6.03 6.92
CA ASN A 158 2.28 -7.43 6.81
C ASN A 158 3.43 -8.45 6.90
N GLY A 159 4.52 -8.12 7.63
CA GLY A 159 5.73 -8.93 7.68
C GLY A 159 5.53 -10.32 8.27
N ASP A 160 4.63 -10.49 9.24
CA ASP A 160 4.32 -11.76 9.90
C ASP A 160 3.26 -12.60 9.15
N HIS A 161 2.30 -11.96 8.48
CA HIS A 161 1.24 -12.63 7.70
C HIS A 161 1.57 -12.74 6.20
N GLY A 162 2.59 -12.02 5.71
CA GLY A 162 3.08 -12.15 4.34
C GLY A 162 3.79 -13.47 4.11
N HIS A 163 3.79 -13.97 2.86
CA HIS A 163 4.41 -15.24 2.46
C HIS A 163 5.71 -15.02 1.68
N ALA A 164 5.83 -13.90 0.96
CA ALA A 164 7.02 -13.54 0.19
C ALA A 164 7.21 -12.03 0.12
N PHE A 165 8.45 -11.59 -0.08
CA PHE A 165 8.81 -10.17 -0.08
C PHE A 165 9.77 -9.86 -1.23
N ALA A 166 9.53 -8.73 -1.91
CA ALA A 166 10.52 -8.13 -2.80
C ALA A 166 11.55 -7.40 -1.94
N ILE A 167 12.78 -7.89 -1.91
CA ILE A 167 13.86 -7.39 -1.05
C ILE A 167 14.92 -6.69 -1.89
N LEU A 168 15.20 -5.41 -1.60
CA LEU A 168 16.31 -4.69 -2.18
C LEU A 168 17.58 -4.94 -1.38
N ALA A 169 18.65 -5.42 -2.03
CA ALA A 169 19.94 -5.69 -1.41
C ALA A 169 21.10 -5.26 -2.32
N LYS A 170 22.27 -5.00 -1.75
CA LYS A 170 23.50 -4.73 -2.50
C LYS A 170 24.13 -6.03 -2.97
N THR A 171 24.31 -6.19 -4.28
CA THR A 171 25.11 -7.24 -4.93
C THR A 171 26.52 -6.76 -5.26
N ASP A 172 26.70 -5.43 -5.45
CA ASP A 172 28.02 -4.81 -5.62
C ASP A 172 28.13 -3.57 -4.72
N GLU A 173 28.93 -3.66 -3.65
CA GLU A 173 29.19 -2.56 -2.71
C GLU A 173 30.11 -1.47 -3.28
N LYS A 174 30.85 -1.78 -4.36
CA LYS A 174 31.82 -0.87 -5.00
C LYS A 174 31.21 -0.11 -6.18
N ALA A 175 29.97 -0.40 -6.54
CA ALA A 175 29.31 0.25 -7.67
C ALA A 175 29.25 1.77 -7.48
N ASN A 176 29.55 2.49 -8.57
CA ASN A 176 29.46 3.95 -8.63
C ASN A 176 28.63 4.37 -9.86
N PRO A 177 27.50 5.05 -9.67
CA PRO A 177 26.87 5.41 -8.38
C PRO A 177 26.30 4.19 -7.64
N PRO A 178 26.11 4.27 -6.29
CA PRO A 178 25.77 3.14 -5.43
C PRO A 178 24.51 2.38 -5.84
N TYR A 179 23.50 3.06 -6.40
CA TYR A 179 22.25 2.42 -6.84
C TYR A 179 22.44 1.37 -7.95
N LYS A 180 23.54 1.44 -8.75
CA LYS A 180 23.87 0.46 -9.79
C LYS A 180 24.31 -0.90 -9.23
N GLY A 181 24.69 -0.95 -7.96
CA GLY A 181 25.04 -2.18 -7.26
C GLY A 181 23.88 -2.83 -6.52
N MET A 182 22.64 -2.36 -6.71
CA MET A 182 21.48 -2.86 -6.00
C MET A 182 20.63 -3.76 -6.88
N SER A 183 20.23 -4.90 -6.30
CA SER A 183 19.41 -5.92 -6.96
C SER A 183 18.16 -6.19 -6.13
N CYS A 184 17.06 -6.60 -6.78
CA CYS A 184 15.81 -6.94 -6.13
C CYS A 184 15.58 -8.45 -6.22
N PHE A 185 15.21 -9.05 -5.09
CA PHE A 185 15.01 -10.50 -4.96
C PHE A 185 13.59 -10.79 -4.49
N ILE A 186 13.00 -11.88 -4.97
CA ILE A 186 11.83 -12.49 -4.35
C ILE A 186 12.33 -13.39 -3.23
N VAL A 187 11.95 -13.10 -1.99
CA VAL A 187 12.35 -13.89 -0.82
C VAL A 187 11.11 -14.50 -0.18
N SER A 188 10.94 -15.80 -0.30
CA SER A 188 9.89 -16.54 0.41
C SER A 188 10.19 -16.56 1.91
N LYS A 189 9.15 -16.57 2.73
CA LYS A 189 9.24 -16.69 4.19
C LYS A 189 9.91 -18.00 4.63
N ASP A 190 9.80 -19.05 3.81
CA ASP A 190 10.33 -20.39 4.11
C ASP A 190 11.83 -20.55 3.84
N VAL A 191 12.49 -19.50 3.33
CA VAL A 191 13.91 -19.52 3.03
C VAL A 191 14.74 -19.70 4.31
N LYS A 192 15.65 -20.67 4.31
CA LYS A 192 16.56 -20.88 5.45
C LYS A 192 17.41 -19.65 5.69
N GLY A 193 17.42 -19.14 6.92
CA GLY A 193 18.12 -17.92 7.31
C GLY A 193 17.25 -16.66 7.26
N PHE A 194 15.97 -16.78 6.88
CA PHE A 194 14.97 -15.73 7.05
C PHE A 194 14.23 -15.90 8.38
N SER A 195 13.92 -14.78 9.02
CA SER A 195 13.02 -14.74 10.18
C SER A 195 12.31 -13.40 10.28
N VAL A 196 11.11 -13.45 10.88
CA VAL A 196 10.37 -12.23 11.23
C VAL A 196 10.77 -11.83 12.63
N GLY A 197 11.20 -10.59 12.79
CA GLY A 197 11.58 -10.01 14.06
C GLY A 197 10.38 -9.46 14.83
N LYS A 198 10.60 -8.44 15.62
CA LYS A 198 9.57 -7.85 16.49
C LYS A 198 8.44 -7.23 15.67
N LYS A 199 7.18 -7.53 16.03
CA LYS A 199 6.00 -6.74 15.66
C LYS A 199 6.09 -5.41 16.40
N LEU A 200 5.92 -4.30 15.70
CA LEU A 200 6.00 -2.95 16.25
C LEU A 200 4.64 -2.48 16.74
N ASP A 201 4.61 -1.90 17.94
CA ASP A 201 3.42 -1.22 18.46
C ASP A 201 3.19 0.07 17.68
N LYS A 202 1.92 0.32 17.32
CA LYS A 202 1.52 1.50 16.54
C LYS A 202 0.42 2.27 17.27
N LEU A 203 0.40 3.57 17.05
CA LEU A 203 -0.64 4.46 17.59
C LEU A 203 -2.02 4.17 16.94
N GLY A 204 -2.02 3.85 15.65
CA GLY A 204 -3.17 3.47 14.83
C GLY A 204 -2.74 2.53 13.72
N TYR A 205 -3.66 2.20 12.79
CA TYR A 205 -3.37 1.25 11.70
C TYR A 205 -3.04 -0.15 12.26
N LYS A 206 -3.77 -0.56 13.31
CA LYS A 206 -3.43 -1.73 14.13
C LYS A 206 -3.84 -3.04 13.49
N GLY A 207 -4.90 -3.04 12.68
CA GLY A 207 -5.37 -4.24 11.97
C GLY A 207 -4.42 -4.79 10.90
N VAL A 208 -3.25 -4.19 10.70
CA VAL A 208 -2.16 -4.74 9.89
C VAL A 208 -0.88 -4.71 10.69
N SER A 209 -0.14 -5.80 10.72
CA SER A 209 1.15 -5.83 11.42
C SER A 209 2.23 -5.05 10.67
N THR A 210 3.19 -4.57 11.43
CA THR A 210 4.40 -3.92 10.93
C THR A 210 5.58 -4.54 11.66
N CYS A 211 6.47 -5.20 10.93
CA CYS A 211 7.53 -6.02 11.53
C CYS A 211 8.91 -5.63 11.03
N GLU A 212 9.90 -6.15 11.71
CA GLU A 212 11.26 -6.28 11.21
C GLU A 212 11.38 -7.62 10.46
N LEU A 213 12.13 -7.63 9.34
CA LEU A 213 12.56 -8.85 8.65
C LEU A 213 14.06 -8.99 8.84
N ILE A 214 14.51 -10.18 9.23
CA ILE A 214 15.92 -10.47 9.56
C ILE A 214 16.44 -11.53 8.60
N PHE A 215 17.62 -11.28 8.03
CA PHE A 215 18.29 -12.15 7.08
C PHE A 215 19.68 -12.52 7.66
N GLN A 216 19.88 -13.80 7.96
CA GLN A 216 21.14 -14.36 8.47
C GLN A 216 21.69 -15.36 7.45
N ALA A 217 22.41 -14.86 6.44
CA ALA A 217 22.84 -15.64 5.29
C ALA A 217 21.65 -16.40 4.65
N ALA A 218 20.53 -15.69 4.44
CA ALA A 218 19.31 -16.27 3.89
C ALA A 218 19.57 -16.78 2.47
N LYS A 219 19.34 -18.07 2.23
CA LYS A 219 19.68 -18.76 0.97
C LYS A 219 18.56 -18.58 -0.05
N VAL A 220 18.72 -17.61 -0.93
CA VAL A 220 17.75 -17.27 -1.98
C VAL A 220 18.26 -17.83 -3.32
N PRO A 221 17.50 -18.71 -4.01
CA PRO A 221 17.89 -19.22 -5.32
C PRO A 221 18.21 -18.09 -6.31
N GLU A 222 19.19 -18.29 -7.19
CA GLU A 222 19.51 -17.27 -8.21
C GLU A 222 18.35 -16.98 -9.16
N THR A 223 17.45 -17.95 -9.34
CA THR A 223 16.23 -17.80 -10.12
C THR A 223 15.27 -16.77 -9.54
N GLU A 224 15.41 -16.40 -8.26
CA GLU A 224 14.59 -15.40 -7.58
C GLU A 224 15.16 -13.97 -7.65
N LEU A 225 16.32 -13.76 -8.29
CA LEU A 225 16.77 -12.43 -8.69
C LEU A 225 15.83 -11.89 -9.78
N ILE A 226 15.16 -10.79 -9.52
CA ILE A 226 14.14 -10.22 -10.43
C ILE A 226 14.74 -9.89 -11.80
N GLY A 227 14.21 -10.53 -12.84
CA GLY A 227 14.70 -10.38 -14.22
C GLY A 227 16.07 -10.99 -14.47
N GLN A 228 16.67 -11.67 -13.48
CA GLN A 228 17.98 -12.33 -13.52
C GLN A 228 19.13 -11.40 -13.94
N ILE A 229 19.02 -10.10 -13.63
CA ILE A 229 20.06 -9.09 -13.95
C ILE A 229 20.37 -8.31 -12.67
N GLU A 230 21.63 -8.43 -12.20
CA GLU A 230 22.12 -7.64 -11.08
C GLU A 230 22.15 -6.13 -11.40
N GLY A 231 22.10 -5.30 -10.36
CA GLY A 231 22.22 -3.84 -10.47
C GLY A 231 20.99 -3.12 -11.01
N LYS A 232 19.87 -3.81 -11.22
CA LYS A 232 18.61 -3.21 -11.72
C LYS A 232 17.56 -2.96 -10.62
N GLY A 233 17.78 -3.48 -9.42
CA GLY A 233 16.78 -3.48 -8.35
C GLY A 233 16.31 -2.10 -7.92
N PHE A 234 17.18 -1.10 -7.89
CA PHE A 234 16.80 0.26 -7.52
C PHE A 234 15.70 0.84 -8.44
N GLY A 235 15.92 0.75 -9.77
CA GLY A 235 14.92 1.23 -10.74
C GLY A 235 13.62 0.43 -10.71
N GLN A 236 13.70 -0.90 -10.51
CA GLN A 236 12.55 -1.79 -10.40
C GLN A 236 11.66 -1.40 -9.22
N VAL A 237 12.24 -1.18 -8.05
CA VAL A 237 11.51 -0.79 -6.83
C VAL A 237 10.93 0.62 -6.96
N LEU A 238 11.69 1.60 -7.46
CA LEU A 238 11.19 2.96 -7.63
C LEU A 238 9.99 3.04 -8.57
N SER A 239 10.01 2.29 -9.68
CA SER A 239 8.88 2.22 -10.62
C SER A 239 7.60 1.68 -9.94
N ALA A 240 7.73 0.67 -9.08
CA ALA A 240 6.58 0.13 -8.35
C ALA A 240 6.07 1.07 -7.26
N LEU A 241 6.95 1.86 -6.63
CA LEU A 241 6.58 2.84 -5.62
C LEU A 241 5.73 4.00 -6.18
N GLU A 242 5.75 4.26 -7.49
CA GLU A 242 4.82 5.22 -8.10
C GLU A 242 3.36 4.79 -7.90
N SER A 243 3.04 3.52 -8.19
CA SER A 243 1.71 2.95 -7.91
C SER A 243 1.44 2.88 -6.39
N GLY A 244 2.48 2.65 -5.60
CA GLY A 244 2.43 2.72 -4.14
C GLY A 244 1.98 4.09 -3.62
N ARG A 245 2.45 5.19 -4.20
CA ARG A 245 2.03 6.55 -3.81
C ARG A 245 0.58 6.82 -4.16
N ILE A 246 0.10 6.37 -5.33
CA ILE A 246 -1.31 6.50 -5.72
C ILE A 246 -2.21 5.80 -4.69
N ASN A 247 -1.88 4.57 -4.29
CA ASN A 247 -2.68 3.84 -3.31
C ASN A 247 -2.70 4.53 -1.94
N VAL A 248 -1.58 5.08 -1.47
CA VAL A 248 -1.52 5.79 -0.18
C VAL A 248 -2.33 7.10 -0.25
N ALA A 249 -2.29 7.82 -1.37
CA ALA A 249 -3.11 9.01 -1.59
C ALA A 249 -4.61 8.65 -1.56
N ALA A 250 -5.03 7.60 -2.26
CA ALA A 250 -6.41 7.12 -2.25
C ALA A 250 -6.90 6.72 -0.85
N ARG A 251 -6.05 6.06 -0.04
CA ARG A 251 -6.35 5.76 1.37
C ARG A 251 -6.65 7.02 2.17
N ALA A 252 -5.79 8.03 2.04
CA ALA A 252 -5.96 9.28 2.77
C ALA A 252 -7.26 9.97 2.39
N VAL A 253 -7.63 9.96 1.09
CA VAL A 253 -8.92 10.48 0.61
C VAL A 253 -10.08 9.71 1.23
N GLY A 254 -10.03 8.36 1.26
CA GLY A 254 -11.09 7.53 1.85
C GLY A 254 -11.30 7.80 3.35
N VAL A 255 -10.21 7.84 4.13
CA VAL A 255 -10.28 8.18 5.57
C VAL A 255 -10.84 9.59 5.79
N ALA A 256 -10.38 10.57 5.02
CA ALA A 256 -10.87 11.94 5.11
C ALA A 256 -12.34 12.06 4.72
N GLN A 257 -12.78 11.30 3.70
CA GLN A 257 -14.18 11.25 3.27
C GLN A 257 -15.08 10.70 4.38
N ALA A 258 -14.72 9.57 5.00
CA ALA A 258 -15.48 8.99 6.10
C ALA A 258 -15.58 9.95 7.30
N ALA A 259 -14.47 10.58 7.69
CA ALA A 259 -14.46 11.57 8.77
C ALA A 259 -15.34 12.79 8.44
N PHE A 260 -15.39 13.21 7.19
CA PHE A 260 -16.23 14.30 6.72
C PHE A 260 -17.72 13.94 6.79
N GLU A 261 -18.10 12.74 6.34
CA GLU A 261 -19.48 12.24 6.41
C GLU A 261 -19.97 12.15 7.85
N ASP A 262 -19.15 11.66 8.77
CA ASP A 262 -19.45 11.63 10.20
C ASP A 262 -19.58 13.05 10.79
N ALA A 263 -18.72 13.98 10.39
CA ALA A 263 -18.78 15.37 10.82
C ALA A 263 -20.08 16.05 10.36
N ILE A 264 -20.50 15.82 9.10
CA ILE A 264 -21.79 16.31 8.59
C ILE A 264 -22.94 15.77 9.43
N LYS A 265 -23.01 14.43 9.59
CA LYS A 265 -24.08 13.77 10.33
C LYS A 265 -24.16 14.27 11.77
N TYR A 266 -23.02 14.34 12.46
CA TYR A 266 -22.96 14.84 13.83
C TYR A 266 -23.38 16.31 13.93
N SER A 267 -22.95 17.16 12.99
CA SER A 267 -23.31 18.59 13.00
C SER A 267 -24.79 18.88 12.81
N GLN A 268 -25.53 17.94 12.19
CA GLN A 268 -26.97 18.03 12.00
C GLN A 268 -27.77 17.58 13.23
N THR A 269 -27.15 16.74 14.10
CA THR A 269 -27.84 16.15 15.28
C THR A 269 -27.45 16.86 16.57
N ARG A 270 -26.21 17.35 16.70
CA ARG A 270 -25.75 18.07 17.90
C ARG A 270 -26.29 19.48 17.93
N GLU A 271 -26.93 19.85 18.98
CA GLU A 271 -27.50 21.20 19.19
C GLU A 271 -26.70 22.04 20.18
N THR A 272 -26.62 23.34 19.90
CA THR A 272 -26.16 24.39 20.80
C THR A 272 -26.96 25.67 20.54
N PHE A 273 -27.28 26.41 21.60
CA PHE A 273 -28.11 27.62 21.50
C PHE A 273 -29.46 27.37 20.81
N GLY A 274 -30.08 26.19 21.08
CA GLY A 274 -31.39 25.82 20.59
C GLY A 274 -31.48 25.48 19.08
N LYS A 275 -30.34 25.19 18.41
CA LYS A 275 -30.32 24.80 17.01
C LYS A 275 -29.13 23.87 16.71
N PRO A 276 -29.22 23.06 15.63
CA PRO A 276 -28.10 22.22 15.19
C PRO A 276 -26.83 23.04 14.95
N ILE A 277 -25.66 22.47 15.30
CA ILE A 277 -24.38 23.18 15.14
C ILE A 277 -24.05 23.46 13.68
N SER A 278 -24.61 22.72 12.72
CA SER A 278 -24.53 22.99 11.29
C SER A 278 -25.13 24.36 10.89
N SER A 279 -25.97 24.96 11.73
CA SER A 279 -26.53 26.30 11.51
C SER A 279 -25.59 27.43 11.89
N HIS A 280 -24.44 27.15 12.51
CA HIS A 280 -23.45 28.14 12.88
C HIS A 280 -22.42 28.33 11.75
N GLN A 281 -22.20 29.57 11.33
CA GLN A 281 -21.29 29.92 10.23
C GLN A 281 -19.87 29.32 10.40
N ALA A 282 -19.33 29.32 11.63
CA ALA A 282 -18.01 28.77 11.91
C ALA A 282 -17.92 27.26 11.61
N ILE A 283 -19.01 26.51 11.79
CA ILE A 283 -19.08 25.07 11.45
C ILE A 283 -19.26 24.90 9.95
N GLN A 284 -20.10 25.71 9.30
CA GLN A 284 -20.28 25.68 7.84
C GLN A 284 -18.98 25.93 7.09
N LEU A 285 -18.18 26.92 7.52
CA LEU A 285 -16.88 27.21 6.93
C LEU A 285 -15.90 26.04 7.07
N LYS A 286 -15.89 25.37 8.24
CA LYS A 286 -15.06 24.16 8.45
C LYS A 286 -15.46 23.03 7.51
N LEU A 287 -16.75 22.74 7.40
CA LEU A 287 -17.26 21.69 6.51
C LEU A 287 -16.95 22.01 5.03
N ALA A 288 -17.10 23.27 4.62
CA ALA A 288 -16.76 23.70 3.26
C ALA A 288 -15.26 23.54 2.95
N ASP A 289 -14.38 23.90 3.89
CA ASP A 289 -12.93 23.73 3.76
C ASP A 289 -12.54 22.23 3.68
N MET A 290 -13.14 21.38 4.53
CA MET A 290 -12.95 19.92 4.46
C MET A 290 -13.36 19.36 3.10
N ALA A 291 -14.57 19.69 2.62
CA ALA A 291 -15.08 19.24 1.34
C ALA A 291 -14.15 19.65 0.17
N THR A 292 -13.70 20.90 0.17
CA THR A 292 -12.80 21.44 -0.86
C THR A 292 -11.47 20.68 -0.88
N LYS A 293 -10.85 20.43 0.27
CA LYS A 293 -9.57 19.72 0.38
C LYS A 293 -9.70 18.27 -0.05
N ILE A 294 -10.74 17.58 0.38
CA ILE A 294 -10.99 16.18 -0.01
C ILE A 294 -11.16 16.08 -1.51
N GLN A 295 -11.96 16.98 -2.12
CA GLN A 295 -12.18 16.97 -3.55
C GLN A 295 -10.90 17.28 -4.33
N ALA A 296 -10.09 18.22 -3.88
CA ALA A 296 -8.80 18.54 -4.50
C ALA A 296 -7.83 17.36 -4.43
N ALA A 297 -7.73 16.68 -3.26
CA ALA A 297 -6.90 15.50 -3.09
C ALA A 297 -7.35 14.34 -4.00
N ARG A 298 -8.67 14.10 -4.08
CA ARG A 298 -9.26 13.07 -4.95
C ARG A 298 -8.94 13.30 -6.41
N LEU A 299 -9.15 14.54 -6.90
CA LEU A 299 -8.88 14.88 -8.29
C LEU A 299 -7.41 14.69 -8.65
N LEU A 300 -6.46 15.13 -7.81
CA LEU A 300 -5.02 14.90 -8.01
C LEU A 300 -4.66 13.41 -7.99
N THR A 301 -5.28 12.63 -7.10
CA THR A 301 -5.04 11.19 -7.01
C THR A 301 -5.51 10.47 -8.26
N TYR A 302 -6.72 10.79 -8.76
CA TYR A 302 -7.27 10.17 -9.95
C TYR A 302 -6.58 10.63 -11.23
N GLU A 303 -6.13 11.89 -11.30
CA GLU A 303 -5.28 12.38 -12.39
C GLU A 303 -3.97 11.60 -12.45
N ALA A 304 -3.29 11.42 -11.30
CA ALA A 304 -2.08 10.63 -11.23
C ALA A 304 -2.31 9.16 -11.66
N ALA A 305 -3.43 8.55 -11.25
CA ALA A 305 -3.80 7.20 -11.63
C ALA A 305 -4.03 7.08 -13.15
N ASN A 306 -4.81 7.98 -13.73
CA ASN A 306 -5.08 8.03 -15.18
C ASN A 306 -3.80 8.30 -15.99
N ASP A 307 -2.93 9.20 -15.54
CA ASP A 307 -1.65 9.45 -16.21
C ASP A 307 -0.74 8.23 -16.17
N LYS A 308 -0.75 7.46 -15.06
CA LYS A 308 -0.04 6.18 -14.97
C LYS A 308 -0.57 5.15 -15.97
N ASP A 309 -1.90 5.05 -16.13
CA ASP A 309 -2.55 4.18 -17.12
C ASP A 309 -2.16 4.53 -18.55
N ASN A 310 -1.93 5.81 -18.82
CA ASN A 310 -1.45 6.33 -20.09
C ASN A 310 0.08 6.28 -20.27
N GLY A 311 0.81 5.58 -19.37
CA GLY A 311 2.25 5.41 -19.43
C GLY A 311 3.07 6.66 -19.12
N LYS A 312 2.46 7.69 -18.52
CA LYS A 312 3.17 8.89 -18.10
C LYS A 312 3.85 8.71 -16.75
N ARG A 313 4.85 9.53 -16.48
CA ARG A 313 5.49 9.62 -15.17
C ARG A 313 4.62 10.46 -14.22
N VAL A 314 4.39 9.95 -13.00
CA VAL A 314 3.38 10.51 -12.07
C VAL A 314 3.95 10.95 -10.72
N ASP A 315 5.25 11.08 -10.58
CA ASP A 315 5.89 11.43 -9.30
C ASP A 315 5.37 12.75 -8.72
N LEU A 316 5.16 13.75 -9.59
CA LEU A 316 4.74 15.08 -9.16
C LEU A 316 3.30 15.07 -8.65
N GLN A 317 2.34 14.58 -9.43
CA GLN A 317 0.92 14.61 -9.10
C GLN A 317 0.61 13.78 -7.86
N SER A 318 1.16 12.54 -7.79
CA SER A 318 1.00 11.69 -6.62
C SER A 318 1.65 12.29 -5.37
N GLY A 319 2.81 12.96 -5.53
CA GLY A 319 3.48 13.68 -4.46
C GLY A 319 2.69 14.88 -3.96
N LEU A 320 2.08 15.66 -4.86
CA LEU A 320 1.25 16.82 -4.49
C LEU A 320 0.04 16.42 -3.64
N SER A 321 -0.68 15.37 -4.02
CA SER A 321 -1.80 14.87 -3.23
C SER A 321 -1.36 14.43 -1.83
N LEU A 322 -0.29 13.63 -1.73
CA LEU A 322 0.21 13.12 -0.47
C LEU A 322 0.75 14.21 0.46
N ILE A 323 1.67 15.05 -0.04
CA ILE A 323 2.46 15.97 0.80
C ILE A 323 1.66 17.23 1.11
N HIS A 324 0.87 17.75 0.17
CA HIS A 324 0.24 19.05 0.32
C HIS A 324 -1.19 19.02 0.83
N ILE A 325 -1.91 17.91 0.65
CA ILE A 325 -3.32 17.82 1.00
C ILE A 325 -3.56 16.75 2.06
N SER A 326 -3.00 15.56 1.88
CA SER A 326 -3.27 14.40 2.74
C SER A 326 -2.32 14.27 3.94
N GLU A 327 -1.20 14.99 3.95
CA GLU A 327 -0.19 14.89 5.01
C GLU A 327 -0.67 15.59 6.30
N PRO A 328 -0.86 14.85 7.42
CA PRO A 328 -1.37 15.40 8.68
C PRO A 328 -0.32 16.18 9.48
N THR A 329 0.95 16.07 9.14
CA THR A 329 2.06 16.60 9.94
C THR A 329 2.35 18.09 9.75
N ARG A 330 1.59 18.79 8.89
CA ARG A 330 1.69 20.24 8.84
C ARG A 330 1.21 20.85 10.16
N PRO A 331 1.99 21.74 10.81
CA PRO A 331 1.66 22.29 12.13
C PRO A 331 0.26 22.91 12.23
N ARG A 332 -0.30 23.39 11.10
CA ARG A 332 -1.67 23.93 11.03
C ARG A 332 -2.76 22.87 10.94
N LEU A 333 -2.45 21.62 10.55
CA LEU A 333 -3.43 20.53 10.42
C LEU A 333 -3.45 19.63 11.65
N ILE A 334 -2.37 19.53 12.44
CA ILE A 334 -2.33 18.81 13.71
C ILE A 334 -3.37 19.37 14.68
N SER A 335 -3.56 20.68 14.74
CA SER A 335 -4.60 21.29 15.56
C SER A 335 -6.03 20.94 15.13
N TYR A 336 -6.24 20.62 13.83
CA TYR A 336 -7.54 20.18 13.30
C TYR A 336 -7.82 18.71 13.56
N ALA A 337 -6.84 17.82 13.32
CA ALA A 337 -6.99 16.38 13.55
C ALA A 337 -7.24 16.06 15.04
N VAL A 338 -6.55 16.74 15.96
CA VAL A 338 -6.77 16.58 17.41
C VAL A 338 -8.15 17.06 17.85
N PHE A 339 -8.77 18.02 17.15
CA PHE A 339 -10.11 18.52 17.48
C PHE A 339 -11.23 17.59 17.01
N CYS A 340 -11.00 16.79 15.95
CA CYS A 340 -11.98 15.83 15.44
C CYS A 340 -11.94 14.47 16.16
N LEU A 341 -10.86 14.18 16.93
CA LEU A 341 -10.66 12.92 17.66
C LEU A 341 -10.98 13.01 19.16
N LYS A 342 -11.43 14.15 19.65
CA LYS A 342 -12.01 14.34 21.00
C LYS A 342 -13.52 14.49 20.90
#